data_aa0a7bd58149a8fb7bc040d021dfbac9
#
_entry.id   aa0a7bd58149a8fb7bc040d021dfbac9
#
_cell.length_a   1.000
_cell.length_b   1.000
_cell.length_c   1.000
_cell.angle_alpha   90.00
_cell.angle_beta   90.00
_cell.angle_gamma   90.00
#
_symmetry.space_group_name_H-M   'P 1'
#
loop_
_entity.id
_entity.type
_entity.pdbx_description
1 polymer ?
#
loop_
_entity_poly.entity_id
_entity_poly.type
_entity_poly.pdbx_seq_one_letter_code
_entity_poly.pdbx_strand_id
1 'polypeptide(L)'
;MKKATKAALLSGLVFPGVGQMYLKRFGRGLLFMVPVLFGVALIVVMAAAGAMESLRAIQAQGGAVDTNTLTALAQSHTKDTTGSFQAILWFIIFCWLFAIIDAYRLGSKQMLEGK
;
A
#
# COMPACT_ATOMS: atom_id res chain seq x y z
N MET A 1 -27.19 1.21 6.79
CA MET A 1 -25.92 0.91 7.48
C MET A 1 -25.54 2.04 8.42
N LYS A 2 -24.98 1.69 9.55
CA LYS A 2 -24.49 2.67 10.52
C LYS A 2 -23.29 3.43 9.96
N LYS A 3 -23.11 4.68 10.37
CA LYS A 3 -21.97 5.51 9.96
C LYS A 3 -20.62 4.83 10.22
N ALA A 4 -20.50 4.19 11.39
CA ALA A 4 -19.30 3.47 11.78
C ALA A 4 -18.96 2.37 10.78
N THR A 5 -19.95 1.59 10.38
CA THR A 5 -19.78 0.50 9.41
C THR A 5 -19.38 1.05 8.05
N LYS A 6 -20.02 2.13 7.60
CA LYS A 6 -19.68 2.76 6.32
C LYS A 6 -18.25 3.29 6.33
N ALA A 7 -17.85 3.95 7.40
CA ALA A 7 -16.50 4.48 7.54
C ALA A 7 -15.45 3.36 7.53
N ALA A 8 -15.71 2.27 8.26
CA ALA A 8 -14.82 1.11 8.29
C ALA A 8 -14.72 0.45 6.92
N LEU A 9 -15.85 0.30 6.22
CA LEU A 9 -15.85 -0.26 4.86
C LEU A 9 -15.10 0.63 3.88
N LEU A 10 -15.27 1.94 3.97
CA LEU A 10 -14.53 2.87 3.11
C LEU A 10 -13.03 2.76 3.34
N SER A 11 -12.60 2.70 4.59
CA SER A 11 -11.18 2.52 4.91
C SER A 11 -10.65 1.17 4.44
N GLY A 12 -11.47 0.12 4.55
CA GLY A 12 -11.03 -1.22 4.17
C GLY A 12 -11.06 -1.49 2.68
N LEU A 13 -12.08 -1.00 1.97
CA LEU A 13 -12.31 -1.35 0.58
C LEU A 13 -11.72 -0.33 -0.40
N VAL A 14 -11.75 0.95 -0.06
CA VAL A 14 -11.31 2.01 -0.96
C VAL A 14 -9.84 2.36 -0.70
N PHE A 15 -9.58 2.93 0.46
CA PHE A 15 -8.22 3.35 0.82
C PHE A 15 -8.14 3.63 2.31
N PRO A 16 -7.02 3.28 2.97
CA PRO A 16 -6.83 3.60 4.39
C PRO A 16 -6.92 5.11 4.61
N GLY A 17 -7.71 5.52 5.58
CA GLY A 17 -7.92 6.92 5.90
C GLY A 17 -9.15 7.56 5.28
N VAL A 18 -9.73 6.96 4.23
CA VAL A 18 -10.95 7.51 3.60
C VAL A 18 -12.12 7.49 4.57
N GLY A 19 -12.22 6.45 5.41
CA GLY A 19 -13.26 6.39 6.42
C GLY A 19 -13.20 7.53 7.42
N GLN A 20 -12.00 7.92 7.86
CA GLN A 20 -11.81 9.06 8.74
C GLN A 20 -12.19 10.36 8.04
N MET A 21 -11.88 10.49 6.76
CA MET A 21 -12.29 11.65 5.96
C MET A 21 -13.81 11.72 5.82
N TYR A 22 -14.46 10.58 5.64
CA TYR A 22 -15.92 10.50 5.59
C TYR A 22 -16.53 11.00 6.89
N LEU A 23 -15.89 10.75 8.03
CA LEU A 23 -16.32 11.22 9.33
C LEU A 23 -15.89 12.66 9.64
N LYS A 24 -15.37 13.37 8.64
CA LYS A 24 -14.86 14.75 8.76
C LYS A 24 -13.67 14.90 9.71
N ARG A 25 -12.94 13.82 9.89
CA ARG A 25 -11.69 13.81 10.68
C ARG A 25 -10.48 13.80 9.75
N PHE A 26 -10.30 14.89 9.01
CA PHE A 26 -9.29 14.98 7.96
C PHE A 26 -7.87 14.81 8.47
N GLY A 27 -7.56 15.36 9.65
CA GLY A 27 -6.22 15.19 10.23
C GLY A 27 -5.86 13.73 10.46
N ARG A 28 -6.79 12.95 10.99
CA ARG A 28 -6.57 11.51 11.20
C ARG A 28 -6.52 10.73 9.89
N GLY A 29 -7.40 11.10 8.95
CA GLY A 29 -7.39 10.50 7.62
C GLY A 29 -6.05 10.69 6.94
N LEU A 30 -5.51 11.91 6.97
CA LEU A 30 -4.19 12.21 6.41
C LEU A 30 -3.08 11.46 7.14
N LEU A 31 -3.19 11.34 8.47
CA LEU A 31 -2.20 10.61 9.26
C LEU A 31 -2.05 9.16 8.81
N PHE A 32 -3.13 8.51 8.38
CA PHE A 32 -3.09 7.15 7.84
C PHE A 32 -2.77 7.11 6.35
N MET A 33 -3.24 8.09 5.58
CA MET A 33 -3.02 8.13 4.13
C MET A 33 -1.57 8.40 3.75
N VAL A 34 -0.91 9.34 4.45
CA VAL A 34 0.46 9.75 4.11
C VAL A 34 1.45 8.59 4.20
N PRO A 35 1.51 7.80 5.31
CA PRO A 35 2.43 6.65 5.36
C PRO A 35 2.13 5.59 4.31
N VAL A 36 0.86 5.34 4.01
CA VAL A 36 0.48 4.34 3.00
C VAL A 36 0.90 4.81 1.62
N LEU A 37 0.65 6.08 1.29
CA LEU A 37 1.08 6.65 0.00
C LEU A 37 2.59 6.61 -0.14
N PHE A 38 3.31 6.92 0.94
CA PHE A 38 4.78 6.84 0.95
C PHE A 38 5.25 5.41 0.70
N GLY A 39 4.64 4.43 1.36
CA GLY A 39 4.96 3.01 1.14
C GLY A 39 4.69 2.56 -0.28
N VAL A 40 3.55 2.96 -0.85
CA VAL A 40 3.21 2.64 -2.24
C VAL A 40 4.21 3.30 -3.20
N ALA A 41 4.58 4.56 -2.95
CA ALA A 41 5.58 5.25 -3.77
C ALA A 41 6.93 4.53 -3.75
N LEU A 42 7.35 4.05 -2.57
CA LEU A 42 8.59 3.27 -2.45
C LEU A 42 8.51 1.98 -3.28
N ILE A 43 7.39 1.27 -3.22
CA ILE A 43 7.20 0.05 -4.01
C ILE A 43 7.28 0.36 -5.51
N VAL A 44 6.64 1.44 -5.94
CA VAL A 44 6.66 1.85 -7.36
C VAL A 44 8.09 2.18 -7.79
N VAL A 45 8.84 2.94 -6.97
CA VAL A 45 10.23 3.29 -7.28
C VAL A 45 11.11 2.03 -7.35
N MET A 46 10.96 1.11 -6.41
CA MET A 46 11.72 -0.15 -6.41
C MET A 46 11.39 -0.99 -7.63
N ALA A 47 10.12 -1.08 -8.00
CA ALA A 47 9.69 -1.83 -9.19
C ALA A 47 10.24 -1.18 -10.47
N ALA A 48 10.19 0.15 -10.56
CA ALA A 48 10.73 0.87 -11.73
C ALA A 48 12.24 0.68 -11.84
N ALA A 49 12.98 0.76 -10.74
CA ALA A 49 14.42 0.54 -10.73
C ALA A 49 14.76 -0.89 -11.18
N GLY A 50 14.02 -1.88 -10.69
CA GLY A 50 14.20 -3.27 -11.11
C GLY A 50 13.92 -3.48 -12.61
N ALA A 51 12.85 -2.84 -13.11
CA ALA A 51 12.53 -2.92 -14.54
C ALA A 51 13.61 -2.28 -15.41
N MET A 52 14.13 -1.12 -15.00
CA MET A 52 15.23 -0.46 -15.73
C MET A 52 16.49 -1.31 -15.76
N GLU A 53 16.85 -1.93 -14.64
CA GLU A 53 18.01 -2.82 -14.57
C GLU A 53 17.82 -4.04 -15.47
N SER A 54 16.62 -4.62 -15.48
CA SER A 54 16.29 -5.74 -16.37
C SER A 54 16.42 -5.35 -17.85
N LEU A 55 15.94 -4.15 -18.22
CA LEU A 55 16.06 -3.65 -19.58
C LEU A 55 17.54 -3.47 -19.99
N ARG A 56 18.37 -2.92 -19.09
CA ARG A 56 19.79 -2.76 -19.35
C ARG A 56 20.48 -4.11 -19.58
N ALA A 57 20.14 -5.11 -18.76
CA ALA A 57 20.68 -6.45 -18.90
C ALA A 57 20.31 -7.08 -20.24
N ILE A 58 19.05 -6.92 -20.68
CA ILE A 58 18.57 -7.41 -21.97
C ILE A 58 19.29 -6.70 -23.11
N GLN A 59 19.48 -5.40 -23.05
CA GLN A 59 20.18 -4.61 -24.06
C GLN A 59 21.68 -5.04 -24.17
N ALA A 60 22.30 -5.30 -23.01
CA ALA A 60 23.69 -5.77 -22.96
C ALA A 60 23.85 -7.11 -23.64
N GLN A 61 22.83 -7.95 -23.71
CA GLN A 61 22.82 -9.23 -24.39
C GLN A 61 22.42 -9.13 -25.87
N GLY A 62 22.33 -7.94 -26.42
CA GLY A 62 21.95 -7.71 -27.81
C GLY A 62 20.46 -7.75 -28.09
N GLY A 63 19.62 -7.63 -27.05
CA GLY A 63 18.17 -7.62 -27.19
C GLY A 63 17.54 -9.00 -27.33
N ALA A 64 18.33 -10.07 -27.27
CA ALA A 64 17.80 -11.44 -27.30
C ALA A 64 17.17 -11.76 -25.93
N VAL A 65 15.85 -11.96 -25.91
CA VAL A 65 15.11 -12.28 -24.70
C VAL A 65 14.68 -13.73 -24.77
N ASP A 66 15.27 -14.60 -23.94
CA ASP A 66 14.78 -15.96 -23.81
C ASP A 66 14.13 -16.13 -22.42
N THR A 67 13.35 -17.21 -22.26
CA THR A 67 12.62 -17.50 -21.02
C THR A 67 13.58 -17.71 -19.84
N ASN A 68 14.73 -18.32 -20.08
CA ASN A 68 15.72 -18.59 -19.03
C ASN A 68 16.32 -17.29 -18.48
N THR A 69 16.63 -16.34 -19.35
CA THR A 69 17.16 -15.03 -18.97
C THR A 69 16.13 -14.26 -18.14
N LEU A 70 14.86 -14.23 -18.59
CA LEU A 70 13.78 -13.57 -17.86
C LEU A 70 13.59 -14.19 -16.48
N THR A 71 13.58 -15.52 -16.38
CA THR A 71 13.43 -16.21 -15.11
C THR A 71 14.57 -15.90 -14.16
N ALA A 72 15.81 -15.91 -14.66
CA ALA A 72 16.99 -15.60 -13.85
C ALA A 72 16.95 -14.17 -13.32
N LEU A 73 16.57 -13.19 -14.15
CA LEU A 73 16.44 -11.80 -13.75
C LEU A 73 15.34 -11.62 -12.69
N ALA A 74 14.19 -12.24 -12.90
CA ALA A 74 13.09 -12.18 -11.94
C ALA A 74 13.50 -12.76 -10.59
N GLN A 75 14.20 -13.90 -10.59
CA GLN A 75 14.64 -14.52 -9.35
C GLN A 75 15.71 -13.70 -8.62
N SER A 76 16.65 -13.09 -9.34
CA SER A 76 17.67 -12.26 -8.71
C SER A 76 17.08 -11.03 -8.05
N HIS A 77 16.17 -10.34 -8.71
CA HIS A 77 15.49 -9.20 -8.13
C HIS A 77 14.64 -9.59 -6.92
N THR A 78 13.95 -10.72 -7.00
CA THR A 78 13.13 -11.20 -5.90
C THR A 78 13.97 -11.49 -4.66
N LYS A 79 15.14 -12.09 -4.82
CA LYS A 79 16.03 -12.41 -3.70
C LYS A 79 16.54 -11.15 -3.01
N ASP A 80 16.98 -10.16 -3.78
CA ASP A 80 17.60 -8.96 -3.25
C ASP A 80 16.59 -8.03 -2.57
N THR A 81 15.37 -7.98 -3.06
CA THR A 81 14.35 -7.02 -2.60
C THR A 81 13.28 -7.66 -1.72
N THR A 82 13.23 -8.98 -1.61
CA THR A 82 12.13 -9.67 -0.90
C THR A 82 11.97 -9.19 0.54
N GLY A 83 13.08 -9.05 1.29
CA GLY A 83 13.02 -8.63 2.69
C GLY A 83 12.44 -7.23 2.85
N SER A 84 12.96 -6.27 2.07
CA SER A 84 12.46 -4.88 2.10
C SER A 84 11.03 -4.78 1.61
N PHE A 85 10.71 -5.49 0.53
CA PHE A 85 9.37 -5.50 -0.04
C PHE A 85 8.36 -6.07 0.95
N GLN A 86 8.68 -7.19 1.60
CA GLN A 86 7.82 -7.78 2.62
C GLN A 86 7.62 -6.84 3.82
N ALA A 87 8.69 -6.18 4.26
CA ALA A 87 8.60 -5.24 5.37
C ALA A 87 7.65 -4.08 5.04
N ILE A 88 7.73 -3.53 3.82
CA ILE A 88 6.83 -2.46 3.37
C ILE A 88 5.39 -2.97 3.29
N LEU A 89 5.17 -4.17 2.75
CA LEU A 89 3.83 -4.75 2.67
C LEU A 89 3.21 -4.95 4.06
N TRP A 90 3.98 -5.50 5.01
CA TRP A 90 3.50 -5.67 6.38
C TRP A 90 3.17 -4.34 7.03
N PHE A 91 3.99 -3.33 6.80
CA PHE A 91 3.74 -1.97 7.29
C PHE A 91 2.41 -1.43 6.73
N ILE A 92 2.19 -1.57 5.44
CA ILE A 92 0.95 -1.12 4.79
C ILE A 92 -0.26 -1.87 5.36
N ILE A 93 -0.14 -3.19 5.52
CA ILE A 93 -1.23 -4.02 6.07
C ILE A 93 -1.57 -3.57 7.50
N PHE A 94 -0.57 -3.36 8.35
CA PHE A 94 -0.81 -2.90 9.72
C PHE A 94 -1.45 -1.52 9.74
N CYS A 95 -0.96 -0.59 8.92
CA CYS A 95 -1.59 0.74 8.79
C CYS A 95 -3.04 0.63 8.35
N TRP A 96 -3.31 -0.25 7.40
CA TRP A 96 -4.66 -0.47 6.89
C TRP A 96 -5.60 -0.99 7.98
N LEU A 97 -5.16 -2.01 8.71
CA LEU A 97 -5.94 -2.57 9.81
C LEU A 97 -6.22 -1.54 10.90
N PHE A 98 -5.20 -0.76 11.29
CA PHE A 98 -5.38 0.32 12.25
C PHE A 98 -6.36 1.37 11.74
N ALA A 99 -6.29 1.70 10.46
CA ALA A 99 -7.21 2.68 9.85
C ALA A 99 -8.65 2.19 9.91
N ILE A 100 -8.89 0.91 9.64
CA ILE A 100 -10.24 0.32 9.72
C ILE A 100 -10.76 0.38 11.14
N ILE A 101 -9.95 -0.04 12.10
CA ILE A 101 -10.34 -0.05 13.52
C ILE A 101 -10.61 1.39 14.00
N ASP A 102 -9.73 2.31 13.66
CA ASP A 102 -9.87 3.70 14.07
C ASP A 102 -11.12 4.35 13.46
N ALA A 103 -11.39 4.09 12.17
CA ALA A 103 -12.60 4.59 11.52
C ALA A 103 -13.86 4.07 12.18
N TYR A 104 -13.87 2.78 12.53
CA TYR A 104 -15.00 2.18 13.22
C TYR A 104 -15.22 2.82 14.60
N ARG A 105 -14.13 2.99 15.36
CA ARG A 105 -14.19 3.61 16.69
C ARG A 105 -14.69 5.04 16.64
N LEU A 106 -14.19 5.83 15.69
CA LEU A 106 -14.62 7.21 15.51
C LEU A 106 -16.09 7.29 15.14
N GLY A 107 -16.54 6.44 14.22
CA GLY A 107 -17.94 6.40 13.83
C GLY A 107 -18.86 6.02 14.98
N SER A 108 -18.46 5.00 15.76
CA SER A 108 -19.20 4.58 16.94
C SER A 108 -19.27 5.69 17.98
N LYS A 109 -18.16 6.39 18.20
CA LYS A 109 -18.09 7.49 19.15
C LYS A 109 -19.04 8.63 18.76
N GLN A 110 -19.06 8.99 17.48
CA GLN A 110 -19.95 10.04 16.97
C GLN A 110 -21.41 9.65 17.13
N MET A 111 -21.75 8.38 16.95
CA MET A 111 -23.10 7.88 17.15
C MET A 111 -23.52 7.97 18.62
N LEU A 112 -22.62 7.62 19.55
CA LEU A 112 -22.89 7.71 20.99
C LEU A 112 -23.06 9.15 21.45
N GLU A 113 -22.42 10.11 20.80
CA GLU A 113 -22.55 11.53 21.09
C GLU A 113 -23.81 12.15 20.46
N GLY A 114 -24.66 11.36 19.82
CA GLY A 114 -25.92 11.82 19.25
C GLY A 114 -25.77 12.57 17.94
N LYS A 115 -24.70 12.32 17.20
CA LYS A 115 -24.46 13.02 15.92
C LYS A 115 -24.58 12.12 14.71
#